data_86b68a921692e256ecba1ce014eecf77
#
_entry.id   86b68a921692e256ecba1ce014eecf77
#
_cell.length_a   1.000
_cell.length_b   1.000
_cell.length_c   1.000
_cell.angle_alpha   90.00
_cell.angle_beta   90.00
_cell.angle_gamma   90.00
#
_symmetry.space_group_name_H-M   'P 1'
#
loop_
_entity.id
_entity.type
_entity.pdbx_description
1 polymer ?
#
loop_
_entity_poly.entity_id
_entity_poly.type
_entity_poly.pdbx_seq_one_letter_code
_entity_poly.pdbx_strand_id
1 'polypeptide(L)'
;AKPGDIFLIQPNVLHAIMSDEHSSFFYDTIVFHQNMLVGSYDDRCYTDILLPVFSSRRRVLVPVSQEPPGYHELHDSVRIIMQCAHKNLATSDLLLKSELLRLFYLLASTPGLCTEHTVSTESRMTETLRPVLTYIQKHHSESVTIEQLAKIAHMSSSYFMSCFKQNFGLGAIEYLNQVRI
;
A
#
# COMPACT_ATOMS: atom_id res chain seq x y z
N ALA A 1 23.69 1.21 -3.96
CA ALA A 1 23.17 0.28 -2.94
C ALA A 1 24.35 -0.42 -2.28
N LYS A 2 24.23 -0.73 -1.01
CA LYS A 2 25.21 -1.50 -0.22
C LYS A 2 24.54 -2.79 0.27
N PRO A 3 25.32 -3.83 0.63
CA PRO A 3 24.75 -5.01 1.27
C PRO A 3 23.94 -4.64 2.52
N GLY A 4 22.71 -5.14 2.60
CA GLY A 4 21.77 -4.83 3.67
C GLY A 4 20.83 -3.65 3.40
N ASP A 5 21.02 -2.88 2.35
CA ASP A 5 20.07 -1.82 1.98
C ASP A 5 18.71 -2.43 1.65
N ILE A 6 17.64 -1.81 2.18
CA ILE A 6 16.26 -2.20 1.94
C ILE A 6 15.60 -1.15 1.04
N PHE A 7 14.94 -1.61 -0.01
CA PHE A 7 14.19 -0.76 -0.92
C PHE A 7 12.70 -1.13 -0.86
N LEU A 8 11.86 -0.21 -0.44
CA LEU A 8 10.42 -0.32 -0.61
C LEU A 8 9.98 0.48 -1.84
N ILE A 9 9.57 -0.22 -2.86
CA ILE A 9 9.08 0.38 -4.10
C ILE A 9 7.56 0.49 -4.03
N GLN A 10 7.06 1.71 -4.05
CA GLN A 10 5.64 1.99 -3.96
C GLN A 10 4.93 1.66 -5.28
N PRO A 11 3.60 1.40 -5.25
CA PRO A 11 2.83 1.14 -6.47
C PRO A 11 3.00 2.26 -7.51
N ASN A 12 3.00 1.89 -8.78
CA ASN A 12 3.10 2.80 -9.94
C ASN A 12 4.40 3.62 -10.04
N VAL A 13 5.42 3.30 -9.26
CA VAL A 13 6.74 3.94 -9.38
C VAL A 13 7.56 3.20 -10.44
N LEU A 14 7.93 3.92 -11.50
CA LEU A 14 8.87 3.40 -12.49
C LEU A 14 10.25 3.25 -11.82
N HIS A 15 10.79 2.06 -11.88
CA HIS A 15 12.08 1.73 -11.30
C HIS A 15 12.87 0.78 -12.20
N ALA A 16 14.18 0.85 -12.11
CA ALA A 16 15.09 -0.06 -12.78
C ALA A 16 16.26 -0.40 -11.85
N ILE A 17 16.69 -1.63 -11.89
CA ILE A 17 17.90 -2.09 -11.21
C ILE A 17 18.98 -2.19 -12.27
N MET A 18 20.06 -1.44 -12.09
CA MET A 18 21.20 -1.44 -12.99
C MET A 18 22.45 -1.79 -12.22
N SER A 19 23.28 -2.66 -12.80
CA SER A 19 24.64 -2.94 -12.31
C SER A 19 25.66 -2.24 -13.19
N ASP A 20 26.77 -1.84 -12.62
CA ASP A 20 27.93 -1.43 -13.39
C ASP A 20 28.55 -2.65 -14.10
N GLU A 21 29.20 -2.43 -15.23
CA GLU A 21 29.81 -3.50 -16.05
C GLU A 21 30.81 -4.40 -15.29
N HIS A 22 31.29 -3.92 -14.13
CA HIS A 22 32.32 -4.61 -13.34
C HIS A 22 31.82 -5.08 -11.97
N SER A 23 30.52 -4.89 -11.62
CA SER A 23 29.98 -5.31 -10.34
C SER A 23 28.79 -6.25 -10.53
N SER A 24 28.80 -7.37 -9.84
CA SER A 24 27.63 -8.24 -9.65
C SER A 24 27.08 -8.04 -8.25
N PHE A 25 25.76 -7.98 -8.14
CA PHE A 25 25.11 -7.94 -6.83
C PHE A 25 23.94 -8.92 -6.81
N PHE A 26 23.63 -9.41 -5.62
CA PHE A 26 22.49 -10.28 -5.37
C PHE A 26 21.44 -9.48 -4.60
N TYR A 27 20.20 -9.71 -4.91
CA TYR A 27 19.07 -9.13 -4.16
C TYR A 27 17.91 -10.12 -4.13
N ASP A 28 17.16 -10.04 -3.07
CA ASP A 28 15.91 -10.74 -2.92
C ASP A 28 14.75 -9.76 -3.14
N THR A 29 13.68 -10.22 -3.76
CA THR A 29 12.51 -9.39 -4.03
C THR A 29 11.25 -10.07 -3.52
N ILE A 30 10.42 -9.29 -2.81
CA ILE A 30 9.06 -9.69 -2.43
C ILE A 30 8.08 -8.77 -3.12
N VAL A 31 7.16 -9.35 -3.86
CA VAL A 31 6.03 -8.65 -4.46
C VAL A 31 4.76 -9.10 -3.77
N PHE A 32 4.00 -8.18 -3.24
CA PHE A 32 2.71 -8.46 -2.60
C PHE A 32 1.65 -7.46 -3.04
N HIS A 33 0.40 -7.89 -3.03
CA HIS A 33 -0.72 -7.02 -3.32
C HIS A 33 -1.23 -6.36 -2.03
N GLN A 34 -1.55 -5.07 -2.09
CA GLN A 34 -2.02 -4.31 -0.92
C GLN A 34 -3.25 -4.96 -0.22
N ASN A 35 -4.11 -5.64 -0.97
CA ASN A 35 -5.29 -6.32 -0.43
C ASN A 35 -4.94 -7.42 0.60
N MET A 36 -3.70 -7.91 0.62
CA MET A 36 -3.25 -8.82 1.68
C MET A 36 -3.29 -8.19 3.07
N LEU A 37 -3.15 -6.86 3.14
CA LEU A 37 -3.07 -6.11 4.39
C LEU A 37 -4.38 -5.40 4.75
N VAL A 38 -5.33 -5.36 3.83
CA VAL A 38 -6.63 -4.73 4.06
C VAL A 38 -7.53 -5.71 4.83
N GLY A 39 -7.95 -5.32 6.03
CA GLY A 39 -8.98 -6.04 6.78
C GLY A 39 -10.36 -5.50 6.45
N SER A 40 -10.58 -4.23 6.73
CA SER A 40 -11.76 -3.44 6.37
C SER A 40 -11.31 -2.06 5.93
N TYR A 41 -12.04 -1.45 5.02
CA TYR A 41 -11.73 -0.09 4.57
C TYR A 41 -12.12 1.00 5.59
N ASP A 42 -12.85 0.64 6.64
CA ASP A 42 -13.07 1.47 7.83
C ASP A 42 -11.96 1.29 8.88
N ASP A 43 -11.01 0.40 8.62
CA ASP A 43 -9.88 0.19 9.50
C ASP A 43 -8.96 1.42 9.48
N ARG A 44 -8.78 2.05 10.64
CA ARG A 44 -7.88 3.20 10.81
C ARG A 44 -6.44 2.86 10.43
N CYS A 45 -5.99 1.63 10.65
CA CYS A 45 -4.65 1.23 10.25
C CYS A 45 -4.50 1.31 8.73
N TYR A 46 -5.53 0.91 7.99
CA TYR A 46 -5.53 1.04 6.55
C TYR A 46 -5.61 2.51 6.10
N THR A 47 -6.62 3.24 6.57
CA THR A 47 -6.90 4.61 6.08
C THR A 47 -5.82 5.62 6.44
N ASP A 48 -5.25 5.51 7.64
CA ASP A 48 -4.37 6.54 8.19
C ASP A 48 -2.88 6.19 8.03
N ILE A 49 -2.54 4.90 7.80
CA ILE A 49 -1.16 4.43 7.69
C ILE A 49 -0.87 3.82 6.33
N LEU A 50 -1.56 2.74 5.96
CA LEU A 50 -1.23 1.97 4.75
C LEU A 50 -1.61 2.71 3.47
N LEU A 51 -2.82 3.24 3.40
CA LEU A 51 -3.31 3.93 2.21
C LEU A 51 -2.45 5.15 1.82
N PRO A 52 -1.99 6.01 2.75
CA PRO A 52 -1.05 7.07 2.41
C PRO A 52 0.26 6.59 1.78
N VAL A 53 0.78 5.44 2.20
CA VAL A 53 1.98 4.84 1.60
C VAL A 53 1.65 4.26 0.22
N PHE A 54 0.60 3.48 0.09
CA PHE A 54 0.22 2.85 -1.19
C PHE A 54 -0.21 3.86 -2.26
N SER A 55 -0.80 4.98 -1.85
CA SER A 55 -1.16 6.09 -2.74
C SER A 55 -0.05 7.12 -2.95
N SER A 56 1.19 6.81 -2.53
CA SER A 56 2.37 7.68 -2.65
C SER A 56 2.23 9.07 -1.97
N ARG A 57 1.27 9.23 -1.06
CA ARG A 57 1.14 10.45 -0.25
C ARG A 57 2.21 10.53 0.85
N ARG A 58 2.62 9.37 1.36
CA ARG A 58 3.82 9.21 2.16
C ARG A 58 4.87 8.55 1.31
N ARG A 59 6.00 9.18 1.16
CA ARG A 59 7.17 8.57 0.53
C ARG A 59 8.02 7.89 1.59
N VAL A 60 8.31 6.62 1.34
CA VAL A 60 9.35 5.92 2.08
C VAL A 60 10.69 6.36 1.49
N LEU A 61 11.59 6.82 2.34
CA LEU A 61 12.94 7.18 1.93
C LEU A 61 13.72 5.89 1.65
N VAL A 62 14.22 5.76 0.45
CA VAL A 62 15.00 4.61 0.02
C VAL A 62 16.34 5.04 -0.56
N PRO A 63 17.41 4.29 -0.36
CA PRO A 63 17.51 3.06 0.43
C PRO A 63 17.37 3.29 1.94
N VAL A 64 16.75 2.35 2.65
CA VAL A 64 16.86 2.28 4.11
C VAL A 64 18.19 1.57 4.40
N SER A 65 19.17 2.34 4.77
CA SER A 65 20.53 1.88 5.09
C SER A 65 20.68 1.55 6.57
N GLN A 66 21.83 1.02 6.98
CA GLN A 66 22.07 0.55 8.35
C GLN A 66 22.15 1.66 9.43
N GLU A 67 22.08 2.92 9.06
CA GLU A 67 22.32 4.05 9.97
C GLU A 67 21.11 4.53 10.79
N PRO A 68 19.86 4.54 10.27
CA PRO A 68 18.74 5.10 11.03
C PRO A 68 18.32 4.21 12.20
N PRO A 69 17.85 4.81 13.31
CA PRO A 69 17.18 4.05 14.37
C PRO A 69 16.06 3.18 13.79
N GLY A 70 15.90 1.96 14.28
CA GLY A 70 14.87 1.03 13.78
C GLY A 70 15.28 0.20 12.55
N TYR A 71 16.46 0.38 11.99
CA TYR A 71 16.94 -0.43 10.87
C TYR A 71 16.99 -1.93 11.21
N HIS A 72 17.49 -2.28 12.40
CA HIS A 72 17.60 -3.69 12.80
C HIS A 72 16.23 -4.37 12.85
N GLU A 73 15.24 -3.72 13.40
CA GLU A 73 13.88 -4.23 13.48
C GLU A 73 13.24 -4.37 12.09
N LEU A 74 13.50 -3.40 11.20
CA LEU A 74 13.08 -3.46 9.79
C LEU A 74 13.73 -4.63 9.07
N HIS A 75 15.03 -4.77 9.20
CA HIS A 75 15.80 -5.84 8.59
C HIS A 75 15.35 -7.21 9.09
N ASP A 76 15.08 -7.36 10.39
CA ASP A 76 14.54 -8.60 10.97
C ASP A 76 13.15 -8.94 10.42
N SER A 77 12.25 -7.96 10.29
CA SER A 77 10.95 -8.19 9.66
C SER A 77 11.11 -8.63 8.21
N VAL A 78 11.95 -7.96 7.43
CA VAL A 78 12.23 -8.36 6.03
C VAL A 78 12.77 -9.79 5.97
N ARG A 79 13.72 -10.15 6.82
CA ARG A 79 14.29 -11.51 6.89
C ARG A 79 13.22 -12.57 7.18
N ILE A 80 12.31 -12.30 8.12
CA ILE A 80 11.20 -13.23 8.45
C ILE A 80 10.23 -13.34 7.26
N ILE A 81 9.88 -12.22 6.63
CA ILE A 81 9.03 -12.20 5.43
C ILE A 81 9.64 -13.10 4.34
N MET A 82 10.96 -12.95 4.06
CA MET A 82 11.65 -13.76 3.07
C MET A 82 11.59 -15.26 3.42
N GLN A 83 11.81 -15.61 4.68
CA GLN A 83 11.72 -16.99 5.14
C GLN A 83 10.31 -17.58 5.02
N CYS A 84 9.29 -16.78 5.22
CA CYS A 84 7.88 -17.22 5.12
C CYS A 84 7.42 -17.38 3.68
N ALA A 85 7.88 -16.51 2.76
CA ALA A 85 7.48 -16.52 1.36
C ALA A 85 7.79 -17.84 0.62
N HIS A 86 8.78 -18.60 1.11
CA HIS A 86 9.14 -19.92 0.57
C HIS A 86 8.36 -21.08 1.20
N LYS A 87 7.52 -20.82 2.21
CA LYS A 87 6.78 -21.87 2.92
C LYS A 87 5.31 -21.85 2.50
N ASN A 88 4.82 -22.93 1.98
CA ASN A 88 3.42 -23.06 1.57
C ASN A 88 2.56 -23.61 2.72
N LEU A 89 2.46 -22.88 3.84
CA LEU A 89 1.69 -23.25 5.02
C LEU A 89 0.82 -22.06 5.46
N ALA A 90 -0.42 -22.30 5.81
CA ALA A 90 -1.34 -21.26 6.30
C ALA A 90 -0.79 -20.49 7.52
N THR A 91 -0.04 -21.16 8.40
CA THR A 91 0.65 -20.51 9.52
C THR A 91 1.76 -19.58 9.07
N SER A 92 2.46 -19.90 7.96
CA SER A 92 3.48 -19.05 7.37
C SER A 92 2.85 -17.83 6.70
N ASP A 93 1.69 -17.97 6.07
CA ASP A 93 0.94 -16.85 5.49
C ASP A 93 0.46 -15.87 6.57
N LEU A 94 0.00 -16.40 7.72
CA LEU A 94 -0.37 -15.56 8.85
C LEU A 94 0.84 -14.78 9.40
N LEU A 95 1.99 -15.44 9.55
CA LEU A 95 3.23 -14.79 9.99
C LEU A 95 3.71 -13.77 8.97
N LEU A 96 3.68 -14.10 7.68
CA LEU A 96 4.00 -13.17 6.59
C LEU A 96 3.16 -11.90 6.68
N LYS A 97 1.84 -12.06 6.82
CA LYS A 97 0.91 -10.92 6.94
C LYS A 97 1.22 -10.06 8.17
N SER A 98 1.49 -10.69 9.30
CA SER A 98 1.81 -9.98 10.54
C SER A 98 3.13 -9.20 10.43
N GLU A 99 4.14 -9.77 9.80
CA GLU A 99 5.43 -9.09 9.60
C GLU A 99 5.36 -7.98 8.55
N LEU A 100 4.53 -8.12 7.53
CA LEU A 100 4.23 -7.01 6.60
C LEU A 100 3.55 -5.84 7.33
N LEU A 101 2.58 -6.11 8.20
CA LEU A 101 1.96 -5.05 9.02
C LEU A 101 2.97 -4.41 9.97
N ARG A 102 3.85 -5.21 10.59
CA ARG A 102 4.94 -4.73 11.44
C ARG A 102 5.92 -3.85 10.66
N LEU A 103 6.27 -4.25 9.44
CA LEU A 103 7.12 -3.45 8.55
C LEU A 103 6.52 -2.05 8.33
N PHE A 104 5.23 -1.95 7.99
CA PHE A 104 4.57 -0.66 7.81
C PHE A 104 4.45 0.14 9.10
N TYR A 105 4.25 -0.52 10.24
CA TYR A 105 4.32 0.13 11.55
C TYR A 105 5.70 0.77 11.77
N LEU A 106 6.78 0.03 11.57
CA LEU A 106 8.14 0.52 11.75
C LEU A 106 8.44 1.69 10.80
N LEU A 107 8.05 1.59 9.53
CA LEU A 107 8.21 2.67 8.56
C LEU A 107 7.44 3.94 8.96
N ALA A 108 6.25 3.78 9.52
CA ALA A 108 5.41 4.92 9.92
C ALA A 108 5.84 5.55 11.26
N SER A 109 6.39 4.75 12.18
CA SER A 109 6.76 5.18 13.53
C SER A 109 8.21 5.66 13.66
N THR A 110 9.08 5.28 12.73
CA THR A 110 10.50 5.66 12.79
C THR A 110 10.71 7.02 12.12
N PRO A 111 11.17 8.04 12.87
CA PRO A 111 11.47 9.36 12.30
C PRO A 111 12.48 9.27 11.16
N GLY A 112 12.21 9.98 10.06
CA GLY A 112 13.12 10.05 8.92
C GLY A 112 12.99 8.91 7.91
N LEU A 113 12.20 7.86 8.16
CA LEU A 113 11.95 6.81 7.16
C LEU A 113 10.80 7.12 6.23
N CYS A 114 9.82 7.91 6.68
CA CYS A 114 8.73 8.40 5.85
C CYS A 114 8.70 9.91 5.86
N THR A 115 8.50 10.53 4.70
CA THR A 115 8.20 11.95 4.57
C THR A 115 6.78 12.14 4.11
N GLU A 116 6.07 13.09 4.71
CA GLU A 116 4.81 13.54 4.14
C GLU A 116 5.11 14.28 2.83
N HIS A 117 4.53 13.79 1.77
CA HIS A 117 4.56 14.53 0.52
C HIS A 117 3.54 15.67 0.66
N THR A 118 4.02 16.92 0.64
CA THR A 118 3.14 18.09 0.65
C THR A 118 2.06 17.93 -0.41
N VAL A 119 0.85 18.00 0.10
CA VAL A 119 -0.46 17.88 -0.55
C VAL A 119 -0.43 18.18 -2.04
N SER A 120 -0.22 17.15 -2.85
CA SER A 120 -0.62 17.18 -4.25
C SER A 120 -2.14 17.01 -4.33
N THR A 121 -2.71 17.34 -5.47
CA THR A 121 -4.14 17.20 -5.81
C THR A 121 -4.70 15.80 -5.45
N GLU A 122 -3.84 14.79 -5.37
CA GLU A 122 -4.15 13.39 -5.03
C GLU A 122 -4.56 13.18 -3.57
N SER A 123 -4.04 13.93 -2.61
CA SER A 123 -4.44 13.82 -1.19
C SER A 123 -5.89 14.30 -0.98
N ARG A 124 -6.30 15.36 -1.68
CA ARG A 124 -7.69 15.82 -1.66
C ARG A 124 -8.63 14.78 -2.28
N MET A 125 -8.15 14.06 -3.29
CA MET A 125 -8.96 13.08 -4.01
C MET A 125 -9.36 11.89 -3.14
N THR A 126 -8.49 11.42 -2.28
CA THR A 126 -8.82 10.29 -1.39
C THR A 126 -9.74 10.70 -0.25
N GLU A 127 -9.62 11.92 0.27
CA GLU A 127 -10.62 12.45 1.22
C GLU A 127 -11.99 12.54 0.57
N THR A 128 -12.04 12.95 -0.70
CA THR A 128 -13.27 13.01 -1.48
C THR A 128 -13.87 11.61 -1.76
N LEU A 129 -13.02 10.58 -1.88
CA LEU A 129 -13.48 9.20 -2.11
C LEU A 129 -13.80 8.42 -0.82
N ARG A 130 -13.39 8.89 0.36
CA ARG A 130 -13.70 8.24 1.65
C ARG A 130 -15.21 8.06 1.89
N PRO A 131 -16.10 9.05 1.66
CA PRO A 131 -17.53 8.86 1.78
C PRO A 131 -18.10 7.80 0.85
N VAL A 132 -17.50 7.65 -0.35
CA VAL A 132 -17.90 6.60 -1.32
C VAL A 132 -17.59 5.22 -0.76
N LEU A 133 -16.41 5.01 -0.18
CA LEU A 133 -16.04 3.73 0.44
C LEU A 133 -16.99 3.37 1.58
N THR A 134 -17.26 4.33 2.46
CA THR A 134 -18.21 4.15 3.57
C THR A 134 -19.62 3.82 3.06
N TYR A 135 -20.06 4.46 1.97
CA TYR A 135 -21.34 4.17 1.36
C TYR A 135 -21.40 2.74 0.79
N ILE A 136 -20.37 2.34 0.04
CA ILE A 136 -20.27 0.97 -0.51
C ILE A 136 -20.36 -0.06 0.61
N GLN A 137 -19.63 0.13 1.70
CA GLN A 137 -19.63 -0.82 2.83
C GLN A 137 -21.01 -0.95 3.50
N LYS A 138 -21.74 0.16 3.64
CA LYS A 138 -23.07 0.15 4.28
C LYS A 138 -24.16 -0.38 3.36
N HIS A 139 -24.02 -0.23 2.05
CA HIS A 139 -25.04 -0.51 1.05
C HIS A 139 -24.63 -1.59 0.04
N HIS A 140 -23.58 -2.39 0.33
CA HIS A 140 -23.06 -3.39 -0.61
C HIS A 140 -24.10 -4.43 -1.03
N SER A 141 -25.09 -4.74 -0.19
CA SER A 141 -26.19 -5.66 -0.50
C SER A 141 -27.27 -5.07 -1.40
N GLU A 142 -27.25 -3.76 -1.62
CA GLU A 142 -28.21 -3.04 -2.45
C GLU A 142 -27.71 -2.87 -3.90
N SER A 143 -28.61 -2.42 -4.80
CA SER A 143 -28.21 -2.05 -6.17
C SER A 143 -27.51 -0.69 -6.15
N VAL A 144 -26.19 -0.68 -6.07
CA VAL A 144 -25.35 0.53 -6.10
C VAL A 144 -24.92 0.80 -7.53
N THR A 145 -25.13 2.03 -8.02
CA THR A 145 -24.74 2.45 -9.38
C THR A 145 -23.53 3.41 -9.37
N ILE A 146 -22.85 3.48 -10.50
CA ILE A 146 -21.71 4.43 -10.69
C ILE A 146 -22.16 5.87 -10.50
N GLU A 147 -23.36 6.21 -10.99
CA GLU A 147 -23.93 7.54 -10.88
C GLU A 147 -24.14 7.96 -9.43
N GLN A 148 -24.62 7.03 -8.60
CA GLN A 148 -24.78 7.27 -7.15
C GLN A 148 -23.45 7.52 -6.49
N LEU A 149 -22.44 6.69 -6.77
CA LEU A 149 -21.10 6.82 -6.19
C LEU A 149 -20.41 8.12 -6.65
N ALA A 150 -20.53 8.45 -7.94
CA ALA A 150 -19.99 9.69 -8.49
C ALA A 150 -20.65 10.93 -7.86
N LYS A 151 -21.97 10.87 -7.60
CA LYS A 151 -22.71 11.95 -6.92
C LYS A 151 -22.21 12.16 -5.48
N ILE A 152 -21.92 11.08 -4.76
CA ILE A 152 -21.36 11.14 -3.39
C ILE A 152 -19.97 11.78 -3.41
N ALA A 153 -19.19 11.49 -4.45
CA ALA A 153 -17.86 12.10 -4.64
C ALA A 153 -17.92 13.51 -5.23
N HIS A 154 -19.10 14.05 -5.54
CA HIS A 154 -19.28 15.32 -6.25
C HIS A 154 -18.52 15.38 -7.59
N MET A 155 -18.56 14.28 -8.35
CA MET A 155 -17.85 14.12 -9.62
C MET A 155 -18.81 13.68 -10.74
N SER A 156 -18.38 13.89 -12.00
CA SER A 156 -19.00 13.19 -13.12
C SER A 156 -18.66 11.70 -13.09
N SER A 157 -19.53 10.84 -13.60
CA SER A 157 -19.31 9.38 -13.61
C SER A 157 -18.01 8.98 -14.29
N SER A 158 -17.65 9.61 -15.41
CA SER A 158 -16.40 9.32 -16.13
C SER A 158 -15.15 9.71 -15.33
N TYR A 159 -15.17 10.87 -14.70
CA TYR A 159 -14.06 11.35 -13.88
C TYR A 159 -13.94 10.50 -12.61
N PHE A 160 -15.06 10.19 -11.96
CA PHE A 160 -15.11 9.31 -10.80
C PHE A 160 -14.49 7.94 -11.10
N MET A 161 -14.87 7.27 -12.19
CA MET A 161 -14.34 5.96 -12.56
C MET A 161 -12.82 6.00 -12.74
N SER A 162 -12.31 7.03 -13.43
CA SER A 162 -10.86 7.21 -13.62
C SER A 162 -10.14 7.44 -12.30
N CYS A 163 -10.64 8.35 -11.48
CA CYS A 163 -10.06 8.66 -10.17
C CYS A 163 -10.10 7.47 -9.22
N PHE A 164 -11.21 6.74 -9.18
CA PHE A 164 -11.36 5.58 -8.31
C PHE A 164 -10.35 4.50 -8.70
N LYS A 165 -10.25 4.17 -9.99
CA LYS A 165 -9.30 3.19 -10.49
C LYS A 165 -7.84 3.61 -10.24
N GLN A 166 -7.51 4.89 -10.42
CA GLN A 166 -6.17 5.40 -10.16
C GLN A 166 -5.78 5.31 -8.68
N ASN A 167 -6.73 5.54 -7.76
CA ASN A 167 -6.46 5.53 -6.32
C ASN A 167 -6.49 4.12 -5.69
N PHE A 168 -7.32 3.21 -6.20
CA PHE A 168 -7.55 1.89 -5.62
C PHE A 168 -7.04 0.72 -6.49
N GLY A 169 -6.56 1.00 -7.69
CA GLY A 169 -6.03 -0.02 -8.61
C GLY A 169 -7.11 -0.84 -9.33
N LEU A 170 -8.39 -0.70 -8.95
CA LEU A 170 -9.53 -1.43 -9.52
C LEU A 170 -10.74 -0.51 -9.68
N GLY A 171 -11.68 -0.92 -10.55
CA GLY A 171 -12.91 -0.17 -10.79
C GLY A 171 -13.86 -0.21 -9.59
N ALA A 172 -14.72 0.83 -9.44
CA ALA A 172 -15.62 0.93 -8.29
C ALA A 172 -16.66 -0.22 -8.22
N ILE A 173 -17.13 -0.74 -9.35
CA ILE A 173 -18.02 -1.92 -9.38
C ILE A 173 -17.27 -3.19 -9.03
N GLU A 174 -16.05 -3.34 -9.50
CA GLU A 174 -15.18 -4.47 -9.15
C GLU A 174 -14.89 -4.47 -7.64
N TYR A 175 -14.60 -3.31 -7.08
CA TYR A 175 -14.45 -3.11 -5.65
C TYR A 175 -15.74 -3.48 -4.88
N LEU A 176 -16.91 -2.99 -5.32
CA LEU A 176 -18.20 -3.33 -4.73
C LEU A 176 -18.43 -4.86 -4.73
N ASN A 177 -18.09 -5.53 -5.82
CA ASN A 177 -18.22 -6.98 -5.91
C ASN A 177 -17.28 -7.73 -4.96
N GLN A 178 -16.07 -7.20 -4.70
CA GLN A 178 -15.17 -7.77 -3.67
C GLN A 178 -15.72 -7.60 -2.25
N VAL A 179 -16.44 -6.51 -1.97
CA VAL A 179 -17.09 -6.28 -0.66
C VAL A 179 -18.31 -7.19 -0.44
N ARG A 180 -18.91 -7.71 -1.52
CA ARG A 180 -20.09 -8.60 -1.48
C ARG A 180 -19.75 -10.07 -1.18
N ILE A 181 -18.50 -10.46 -1.31
CA ILE A 181 -18.00 -11.84 -1.08
C ILE A 181 -17.64 -12.03 0.39
#